data_0ad25e37d78ed2083327bce677144fe0
#
_entry.id   0ad25e37d78ed2083327bce677144fe0
#
_cell.length_a   1.000
_cell.length_b   1.000
_cell.length_c   1.000
_cell.angle_alpha   90.00
_cell.angle_beta   90.00
_cell.angle_gamma   90.00
#
_symmetry.space_group_name_H-M   'P 1'
#
loop_
_entity.id
_entity.type
_entity.pdbx_description
1 polymer ?
#
loop_
_entity_poly.entity_id
_entity_poly.type
_entity_poly.pdbx_seq_one_letter_code
_entity_poly.pdbx_strand_id
1 'polypeptide(L)'
;EMPKATKDILSRTKELSTPVDYSDELTSLSTAYTNLENSKKQYKQVVNPSEEFVMQRILTVDDVADARAVTEDQDPNGNLYKAGGYTSTIYFESKTVNQSDVYVSGEYADVLIDKGTDAGGAIEVYENVEDAEKRRDYLATYDGTIYANGTHTVIGTVLVRTSNELTATQQKELEQKVIDALTRLE
;
A
#
# COMPACT_ATOMS: atom_id res chain seq x y z
N GLU A 1 -27.33 -60.61 29.97
CA GLU A 1 -26.67 -59.29 29.80
C GLU A 1 -25.44 -59.47 28.93
N MET A 2 -25.27 -58.56 28.01
CA MET A 2 -24.13 -58.55 27.07
C MET A 2 -22.84 -58.27 27.85
N PRO A 3 -21.76 -59.06 27.68
CA PRO A 3 -20.50 -58.78 28.35
C PRO A 3 -19.98 -57.34 28.05
N LYS A 4 -19.33 -56.72 29.02
CA LYS A 4 -18.79 -55.34 28.90
C LYS A 4 -17.92 -55.14 27.68
N ALA A 5 -17.03 -56.10 27.38
CA ALA A 5 -16.17 -56.10 26.19
C ALA A 5 -16.97 -56.05 24.89
N THR A 6 -18.13 -56.71 24.80
CA THR A 6 -18.96 -56.67 23.59
C THR A 6 -19.66 -55.32 23.44
N LYS A 7 -20.08 -54.69 24.55
CA LYS A 7 -20.63 -53.33 24.51
C LYS A 7 -19.59 -52.31 24.10
N ASP A 8 -18.38 -52.43 24.60
CA ASP A 8 -17.26 -51.53 24.25
C ASP A 8 -16.87 -51.66 22.75
N ILE A 9 -16.85 -52.89 22.21
CA ILE A 9 -16.58 -53.10 20.77
C ILE A 9 -17.71 -52.52 19.93
N LEU A 10 -18.97 -52.71 20.26
CA LEU A 10 -20.11 -52.17 19.53
C LEU A 10 -20.12 -50.63 19.55
N SER A 11 -19.78 -50.01 20.68
CA SER A 11 -19.66 -48.57 20.81
C SER A 11 -18.56 -48.03 19.89
N ARG A 12 -17.36 -48.62 19.93
CA ARG A 12 -16.24 -48.27 19.06
C ARG A 12 -16.53 -48.46 17.57
N THR A 13 -17.19 -49.56 17.23
CA THR A 13 -17.59 -49.80 15.83
C THR A 13 -18.57 -48.77 15.34
N LYS A 14 -19.50 -48.32 16.20
CA LYS A 14 -20.44 -47.25 15.88
C LYS A 14 -19.74 -45.91 15.72
N GLU A 15 -18.79 -45.57 16.59
CA GLU A 15 -17.95 -44.37 16.46
C GLU A 15 -17.16 -44.35 15.17
N LEU A 16 -16.52 -45.47 14.80
CA LEU A 16 -15.75 -45.61 13.57
C LEU A 16 -16.62 -45.64 12.28
N SER A 17 -17.90 -46.01 12.40
CA SER A 17 -18.84 -46.04 11.28
C SER A 17 -19.58 -44.70 11.08
N THR A 18 -19.44 -43.75 12.01
CA THR A 18 -19.99 -42.40 11.84
C THR A 18 -19.11 -41.62 10.88
N PRO A 19 -19.64 -41.13 9.75
CA PRO A 19 -18.84 -40.27 8.87
C PRO A 19 -18.33 -39.07 9.64
N VAL A 20 -17.05 -38.79 9.53
CA VAL A 20 -16.47 -37.55 10.08
C VAL A 20 -16.91 -36.43 9.16
N ASP A 21 -17.51 -35.40 9.71
CA ASP A 21 -17.87 -34.18 9.01
C ASP A 21 -16.65 -33.25 8.98
N TYR A 22 -16.14 -32.98 7.80
CA TYR A 22 -15.02 -32.06 7.54
C TYR A 22 -15.48 -30.75 6.89
N SER A 23 -16.76 -30.40 6.97
CA SER A 23 -17.33 -29.24 6.29
C SER A 23 -16.67 -27.92 6.72
N ASP A 24 -16.40 -27.80 8.03
CA ASP A 24 -15.79 -26.59 8.60
C ASP A 24 -14.32 -26.45 8.17
N GLU A 25 -13.56 -27.56 8.18
CA GLU A 25 -12.16 -27.60 7.74
C GLU A 25 -12.06 -27.32 6.23
N LEU A 26 -12.94 -27.87 5.44
CA LEU A 26 -12.98 -27.61 3.99
C LEU A 26 -13.35 -26.16 3.69
N THR A 27 -14.28 -25.59 4.45
CA THR A 27 -14.65 -24.17 4.32
C THR A 27 -13.48 -23.26 4.71
N SER A 28 -12.81 -23.58 5.82
CA SER A 28 -11.62 -22.84 6.27
C SER A 28 -10.48 -22.92 5.27
N LEU A 29 -10.22 -24.08 4.70
CA LEU A 29 -9.21 -24.29 3.67
C LEU A 29 -9.54 -23.50 2.38
N SER A 30 -10.80 -23.56 1.93
CA SER A 30 -11.26 -22.81 0.75
C SER A 30 -11.10 -21.30 0.94
N THR A 31 -11.44 -20.80 2.14
CA THR A 31 -11.26 -19.38 2.50
C THR A 31 -9.78 -19.00 2.49
N ALA A 32 -8.92 -19.80 3.12
CA ALA A 32 -7.47 -19.56 3.13
C ALA A 32 -6.87 -19.56 1.73
N TYR A 33 -7.29 -20.50 0.87
CA TYR A 33 -6.87 -20.55 -0.53
C TYR A 33 -7.31 -19.29 -1.30
N THR A 34 -8.56 -18.87 -1.15
CA THR A 34 -9.07 -17.65 -1.80
C THR A 34 -8.29 -16.42 -1.34
N ASN A 35 -8.03 -16.30 -0.04
CA ASN A 35 -7.24 -15.19 0.51
C ASN A 35 -5.82 -15.17 -0.04
N LEU A 36 -5.17 -16.34 -0.17
CA LEU A 36 -3.84 -16.45 -0.76
C LEU A 36 -3.84 -16.01 -2.24
N GLU A 37 -4.81 -16.47 -3.04
CA GLU A 37 -4.91 -16.06 -4.45
C GLU A 37 -5.18 -14.55 -4.58
N ASN A 38 -6.01 -13.98 -3.72
CA ASN A 38 -6.26 -12.56 -3.67
C ASN A 38 -4.99 -11.77 -3.30
N SER A 39 -4.26 -12.20 -2.28
CA SER A 39 -2.99 -11.58 -1.88
C SER A 39 -1.95 -11.61 -3.00
N LYS A 40 -1.88 -12.71 -3.77
CA LYS A 40 -1.00 -12.80 -4.95
C LYS A 40 -1.39 -11.80 -6.04
N LYS A 41 -2.70 -11.61 -6.27
CA LYS A 41 -3.18 -10.62 -7.24
C LYS A 41 -2.87 -9.19 -6.77
N GLN A 42 -3.14 -8.89 -5.50
CA GLN A 42 -2.82 -7.60 -4.88
C GLN A 42 -1.33 -7.28 -4.98
N TYR A 43 -0.48 -8.25 -4.67
CA TYR A 43 0.97 -8.09 -4.80
C TYR A 43 1.39 -7.75 -6.23
N LYS A 44 0.81 -8.43 -7.23
CA LYS A 44 1.12 -8.16 -8.65
C LYS A 44 0.74 -6.74 -9.08
N GLN A 45 -0.29 -6.13 -8.47
CA GLN A 45 -0.71 -4.76 -8.78
C GLN A 45 0.30 -3.71 -8.32
N VAL A 46 1.13 -4.03 -7.32
CA VAL A 46 2.14 -3.12 -6.74
C VAL A 46 3.58 -3.53 -7.05
N VAL A 47 3.77 -4.44 -8.00
CA VAL A 47 5.10 -4.78 -8.54
C VAL A 47 5.24 -4.16 -9.92
N ASN A 48 6.03 -3.10 -10.00
CA ASN A 48 6.29 -2.31 -11.19
C ASN A 48 5.00 -1.90 -11.96
N PRO A 49 4.01 -1.30 -11.25
CA PRO A 49 2.79 -0.84 -11.89
C PRO A 49 3.08 0.27 -12.90
N SER A 50 2.25 0.37 -13.94
CA SER A 50 2.34 1.49 -14.86
C SER A 50 1.91 2.81 -14.20
N GLU A 51 2.47 3.92 -14.66
CA GLU A 51 2.08 5.27 -14.23
C GLU A 51 0.57 5.49 -14.39
N GLU A 52 0.00 5.05 -15.52
CA GLU A 52 -1.44 5.16 -15.78
C GLU A 52 -2.28 4.40 -14.74
N PHE A 53 -1.87 3.17 -14.37
CA PHE A 53 -2.55 2.41 -13.32
C PHE A 53 -2.51 3.16 -11.97
N VAL A 54 -1.35 3.64 -11.57
CA VAL A 54 -1.20 4.39 -10.31
C VAL A 54 -2.05 5.65 -10.33
N MET A 55 -2.03 6.40 -11.44
CA MET A 55 -2.83 7.61 -11.64
C MET A 55 -4.33 7.31 -11.51
N GLN A 56 -4.82 6.27 -12.17
CA GLN A 56 -6.22 5.85 -12.09
C GLN A 56 -6.62 5.49 -10.65
N ARG A 57 -5.75 4.79 -9.92
CA ARG A 57 -6.03 4.36 -8.55
C ARG A 57 -6.02 5.51 -7.56
N ILE A 58 -5.04 6.39 -7.62
CA ILE A 58 -4.94 7.52 -6.68
C ILE A 58 -6.13 8.49 -6.82
N LEU A 59 -6.62 8.72 -8.03
CA LEU A 59 -7.79 9.56 -8.27
C LEU A 59 -9.11 8.96 -7.77
N THR A 60 -9.13 7.70 -7.33
CA THR A 60 -10.30 7.10 -6.65
C THR A 60 -10.31 7.30 -5.14
N VAL A 61 -9.25 7.87 -4.57
CA VAL A 61 -9.18 8.14 -3.13
C VAL A 61 -9.94 9.43 -2.82
N ASP A 62 -10.97 9.34 -2.00
CA ASP A 62 -11.86 10.48 -1.71
C ASP A 62 -11.14 11.72 -1.16
N ASP A 63 -10.03 11.53 -0.44
CA ASP A 63 -9.22 12.63 0.13
C ASP A 63 -8.27 13.27 -0.86
N VAL A 64 -8.12 12.71 -2.05
CA VAL A 64 -7.30 13.26 -3.12
C VAL A 64 -8.11 14.22 -3.96
N ALA A 65 -7.58 15.42 -4.18
CA ALA A 65 -8.21 16.46 -4.99
C ALA A 65 -7.71 16.46 -6.44
N ASP A 66 -6.41 16.27 -6.64
CA ASP A 66 -5.74 16.19 -7.93
C ASP A 66 -4.50 15.30 -7.83
N ALA A 67 -4.02 14.81 -8.96
CA ALA A 67 -2.77 14.06 -9.07
C ALA A 67 -2.07 14.37 -10.40
N ARG A 68 -0.73 14.42 -10.39
CA ARG A 68 0.08 14.72 -11.55
C ARG A 68 1.31 13.81 -11.62
N ALA A 69 1.52 13.22 -12.77
CA ALA A 69 2.78 12.56 -13.08
C ALA A 69 3.89 13.60 -13.26
N VAL A 70 5.07 13.29 -12.76
CA VAL A 70 6.26 14.15 -12.86
C VAL A 70 7.06 13.73 -14.09
N THR A 71 7.46 14.71 -14.89
CA THR A 71 8.34 14.48 -16.04
C THR A 71 9.82 14.66 -15.64
N GLU A 72 10.76 14.16 -16.45
CA GLU A 72 12.19 14.18 -16.12
C GLU A 72 12.73 15.62 -15.91
N ASP A 73 12.21 16.58 -16.66
CA ASP A 73 12.57 18.01 -16.54
C ASP A 73 11.92 18.69 -15.31
N GLN A 74 10.89 18.10 -14.74
CA GLN A 74 10.19 18.60 -13.56
C GLN A 74 10.57 17.85 -12.26
N ASP A 75 11.43 16.82 -12.36
CA ASP A 75 11.81 16.01 -11.19
C ASP A 75 12.80 16.77 -10.29
N PRO A 76 12.37 17.21 -9.08
CA PRO A 76 13.25 17.96 -8.18
C PRO A 76 14.39 17.14 -7.61
N ASN A 77 14.27 15.81 -7.61
CA ASN A 77 15.29 14.90 -7.11
C ASN A 77 16.26 14.44 -8.21
N GLY A 78 15.89 14.60 -9.49
CA GLY A 78 16.69 14.14 -10.64
C GLY A 78 16.88 12.61 -10.67
N ASN A 79 15.95 11.84 -10.13
CA ASN A 79 16.03 10.38 -9.99
C ASN A 79 15.17 9.61 -10.98
N LEU A 80 14.26 10.30 -11.69
CA LEU A 80 13.38 9.65 -12.67
C LEU A 80 14.21 9.04 -13.80
N TYR A 81 14.00 7.76 -14.08
CA TYR A 81 14.71 6.94 -15.05
C TYR A 81 16.23 6.79 -14.82
N LYS A 82 16.73 7.12 -13.63
CA LYS A 82 18.13 6.89 -13.28
C LYS A 82 18.31 5.50 -12.64
N ALA A 83 19.50 4.95 -12.75
CA ALA A 83 19.80 3.67 -12.10
C ALA A 83 19.57 3.74 -10.59
N GLY A 84 18.73 2.86 -10.06
CA GLY A 84 18.30 2.87 -8.66
C GLY A 84 17.29 3.96 -8.28
N GLY A 85 16.89 4.78 -9.25
CA GLY A 85 15.81 5.76 -9.11
C GLY A 85 14.46 5.17 -9.48
N TYR A 86 13.43 6.00 -9.43
CA TYR A 86 12.07 5.57 -9.76
C TYR A 86 11.82 5.55 -11.28
N THR A 87 10.94 4.63 -11.70
CA THR A 87 10.47 4.49 -13.09
C THR A 87 9.29 5.41 -13.38
N SER A 88 8.53 5.78 -12.34
CA SER A 88 7.55 6.86 -12.39
C SER A 88 7.38 7.46 -11.00
N THR A 89 6.95 8.72 -10.94
CA THR A 89 6.54 9.38 -9.71
C THR A 89 5.34 10.27 -9.94
N ILE A 90 4.40 10.24 -9.01
CA ILE A 90 3.14 10.96 -9.07
C ILE A 90 3.00 11.75 -7.79
N TYR A 91 2.85 13.08 -7.90
CA TYR A 91 2.42 13.91 -6.77
C TYR A 91 0.91 13.98 -6.72
N PHE A 92 0.33 14.01 -5.52
CA PHE A 92 -1.09 14.18 -5.34
C PHE A 92 -1.41 15.24 -4.28
N GLU A 93 -2.51 15.93 -4.50
CA GLU A 93 -3.03 16.98 -3.62
C GLU A 93 -4.04 16.37 -2.64
N SER A 94 -3.84 16.58 -1.33
CA SER A 94 -4.82 16.20 -0.32
C SER A 94 -5.79 17.36 -0.07
N LYS A 95 -7.10 17.04 0.01
CA LYS A 95 -8.15 18.00 0.40
C LYS A 95 -7.98 18.53 1.83
N THR A 96 -7.19 17.84 2.64
CA THR A 96 -6.95 18.20 4.05
C THR A 96 -5.81 19.20 4.21
N VAL A 97 -4.88 19.28 3.25
CA VAL A 97 -3.79 20.27 3.23
C VAL A 97 -4.35 21.61 2.74
N ASN A 98 -4.02 22.68 3.45
CA ASN A 98 -4.33 24.04 2.96
C ASN A 98 -3.35 24.39 1.84
N GLN A 99 -3.79 24.23 0.61
CA GLN A 99 -2.94 24.37 -0.57
C GLN A 99 -2.36 25.76 -0.78
N SER A 100 -2.99 26.79 -0.22
CA SER A 100 -2.48 28.17 -0.28
C SER A 100 -1.33 28.46 0.69
N ASP A 101 -1.12 27.59 1.67
CA ASP A 101 -0.08 27.74 2.68
C ASP A 101 1.18 26.90 2.38
N VAL A 102 1.15 26.08 1.31
CA VAL A 102 2.30 25.25 0.92
C VAL A 102 3.44 26.14 0.45
N TYR A 103 4.55 26.11 1.22
CA TYR A 103 5.71 26.96 1.01
C TYR A 103 6.94 26.12 0.67
N VAL A 104 7.42 26.26 -0.55
CA VAL A 104 8.53 25.45 -1.07
C VAL A 104 9.65 26.37 -1.58
N SER A 105 10.88 26.09 -1.19
CA SER A 105 12.08 26.79 -1.65
C SER A 105 12.06 28.32 -1.47
N GLY A 106 11.32 28.81 -0.48
CA GLY A 106 11.31 30.26 -0.14
C GLY A 106 10.15 31.04 -0.75
N GLU A 107 9.19 30.39 -1.40
CA GLU A 107 7.99 31.00 -2.00
C GLU A 107 6.76 30.10 -1.87
N TYR A 108 5.57 30.69 -2.00
CA TYR A 108 4.33 29.92 -2.07
C TYR A 108 4.20 29.30 -3.47
N ALA A 109 3.99 27.98 -3.50
CA ALA A 109 3.84 27.23 -4.74
C ALA A 109 2.38 27.22 -5.20
N ASP A 110 2.13 27.55 -6.47
CA ASP A 110 0.77 27.60 -7.03
C ASP A 110 0.36 26.28 -7.69
N VAL A 111 1.30 25.57 -8.30
CA VAL A 111 1.01 24.33 -9.04
C VAL A 111 1.45 23.08 -8.30
N LEU A 112 0.73 22.00 -8.47
CA LEU A 112 0.96 20.73 -7.74
C LEU A 112 2.39 20.20 -7.90
N ILE A 113 2.98 20.30 -9.09
CA ILE A 113 4.35 19.82 -9.34
C ILE A 113 5.37 20.59 -8.48
N ASP A 114 5.22 21.89 -8.34
CA ASP A 114 6.12 22.73 -7.53
C ASP A 114 5.94 22.49 -6.04
N LYS A 115 4.69 22.20 -5.59
CA LYS A 115 4.39 21.81 -4.22
C LYS A 115 5.00 20.43 -3.86
N GLY A 116 5.10 19.56 -4.84
CA GLY A 116 5.65 18.22 -4.65
C GLY A 116 4.89 17.41 -3.62
N THR A 117 5.63 16.73 -2.74
CA THR A 117 5.05 15.90 -1.66
C THR A 117 4.25 16.73 -0.65
N ASP A 118 4.54 18.02 -0.48
CA ASP A 118 3.90 18.86 0.54
C ASP A 118 2.44 19.17 0.21
N ALA A 119 2.01 19.05 -1.06
CA ALA A 119 0.61 19.17 -1.45
C ALA A 119 -0.31 18.11 -0.81
N GLY A 120 0.22 16.95 -0.46
CA GLY A 120 -0.53 15.83 0.10
C GLY A 120 0.28 14.55 0.17
N GLY A 121 1.08 14.28 -0.87
CA GLY A 121 1.95 13.11 -0.91
C GLY A 121 2.53 12.81 -2.28
N ALA A 122 3.25 11.69 -2.35
CA ALA A 122 3.84 11.17 -3.57
C ALA A 122 3.72 9.64 -3.63
N ILE A 123 3.66 9.12 -4.85
CA ILE A 123 3.80 7.69 -5.13
C ILE A 123 4.99 7.55 -6.06
N GLU A 124 6.03 6.87 -5.61
CA GLU A 124 7.25 6.60 -6.36
C GLU A 124 7.26 5.10 -6.74
N VAL A 125 7.39 4.76 -8.01
CA VAL A 125 7.46 3.37 -8.50
C VAL A 125 8.90 3.04 -8.87
N TYR A 126 9.38 1.89 -8.42
CA TYR A 126 10.75 1.42 -8.65
C TYR A 126 10.76 0.15 -9.51
N GLU A 127 11.89 -0.11 -10.15
CA GLU A 127 12.08 -1.35 -10.92
C GLU A 127 12.06 -2.60 -10.02
N ASN A 128 12.56 -2.46 -8.78
CA ASN A 128 12.66 -3.55 -7.82
C ASN A 128 12.42 -3.06 -6.38
N VAL A 129 12.16 -4.01 -5.48
CA VAL A 129 11.87 -3.74 -4.05
C VAL A 129 13.08 -3.13 -3.35
N GLU A 130 14.31 -3.57 -3.69
CA GLU A 130 15.53 -3.10 -3.04
C GLU A 130 15.75 -1.59 -3.22
N ASP A 131 15.49 -1.05 -4.40
CA ASP A 131 15.62 0.38 -4.67
C ASP A 131 14.53 1.19 -3.97
N ALA A 132 13.29 0.69 -3.92
CA ALA A 132 12.21 1.29 -3.13
C ALA A 132 12.56 1.33 -1.63
N GLU A 133 13.10 0.24 -1.08
CA GLU A 133 13.54 0.16 0.31
C GLU A 133 14.72 1.08 0.62
N LYS A 134 15.70 1.18 -0.26
CA LYS A 134 16.81 2.14 -0.13
C LYS A 134 16.28 3.58 -0.04
N ARG A 135 15.29 3.93 -0.86
CA ARG A 135 14.67 5.25 -0.81
C ARG A 135 13.94 5.49 0.49
N ARG A 136 13.13 4.52 0.94
CA ARG A 136 12.47 4.57 2.26
C ARG A 136 13.50 4.77 3.37
N ASP A 137 14.57 4.00 3.39
CA ASP A 137 15.60 4.05 4.44
C ASP A 137 16.32 5.41 4.43
N TYR A 138 16.57 5.97 3.24
CA TYR A 138 17.09 7.31 3.11
C TYR A 138 16.13 8.36 3.72
N LEU A 139 14.84 8.29 3.41
CA LEU A 139 13.83 9.20 3.99
C LEU A 139 13.73 9.05 5.50
N ALA A 140 13.80 7.80 6.01
CA ALA A 140 13.75 7.50 7.44
C ALA A 140 14.91 8.13 8.23
N THR A 141 16.04 8.49 7.58
CA THR A 141 17.13 9.20 8.26
C THR A 141 16.73 10.59 8.76
N TYR A 142 15.67 11.15 8.21
CA TYR A 142 15.15 12.46 8.58
C TYR A 142 14.02 12.41 9.61
N ASP A 143 13.52 11.21 9.96
CA ASP A 143 12.45 11.05 10.94
C ASP A 143 12.82 11.63 12.30
N GLY A 144 11.86 12.35 12.89
CA GLY A 144 12.09 13.03 14.15
C GLY A 144 12.98 14.27 14.09
N THR A 145 13.42 14.70 12.91
CA THR A 145 14.15 15.94 12.66
C THR A 145 13.21 17.01 12.10
N ILE A 146 13.72 18.24 11.95
CA ILE A 146 13.00 19.34 11.28
C ILE A 146 12.83 19.11 9.77
N TYR A 147 13.47 18.10 9.21
CA TYR A 147 13.39 17.70 7.81
C TYR A 147 12.53 16.45 7.60
N ALA A 148 11.75 16.05 8.59
CA ALA A 148 10.84 14.91 8.46
C ALA A 148 9.83 15.14 7.33
N ASN A 149 9.61 14.09 6.51
CA ASN A 149 8.82 14.16 5.27
C ASN A 149 7.49 13.38 5.34
N GLY A 150 6.84 13.33 6.50
CA GLY A 150 5.62 12.54 6.68
C GLY A 150 5.89 11.04 6.72
N THR A 151 4.89 10.22 6.37
CA THR A 151 5.07 8.75 6.28
C THR A 151 5.72 8.35 4.95
N HIS A 152 6.37 7.17 4.95
CA HIS A 152 6.99 6.58 3.77
C HIS A 152 6.97 5.06 3.88
N THR A 153 6.02 4.41 3.21
CA THR A 153 5.77 2.96 3.29
C THR A 153 5.96 2.29 1.93
N VAL A 154 6.74 1.20 1.91
CA VAL A 154 6.96 0.38 0.71
C VAL A 154 5.95 -0.75 0.64
N ILE A 155 5.29 -0.87 -0.51
CA ILE A 155 4.43 -2.00 -0.89
C ILE A 155 4.84 -2.53 -2.26
N GLY A 156 5.36 -3.76 -2.31
CA GLY A 156 5.97 -4.26 -3.55
C GLY A 156 7.13 -3.37 -4.00
N THR A 157 7.06 -2.80 -5.20
CA THR A 157 8.05 -1.86 -5.72
C THR A 157 7.59 -0.39 -5.64
N VAL A 158 6.51 -0.13 -4.93
CA VAL A 158 5.91 1.20 -4.79
C VAL A 158 6.23 1.77 -3.41
N LEU A 159 6.72 2.99 -3.36
CA LEU A 159 6.87 3.78 -2.15
C LEU A 159 5.74 4.81 -2.10
N VAL A 160 4.88 4.70 -1.08
CA VAL A 160 3.84 5.67 -0.77
C VAL A 160 4.36 6.65 0.27
N ARG A 161 4.24 7.94 0.00
CA ARG A 161 4.65 9.02 0.89
C ARG A 161 3.47 9.97 1.15
N THR A 162 3.38 10.49 2.36
CA THR A 162 2.41 11.53 2.72
C THR A 162 3.12 12.82 3.11
N SER A 163 2.41 13.93 3.05
CA SER A 163 2.92 15.24 3.43
C SER A 163 3.10 15.38 4.94
N ASN A 164 4.13 16.10 5.38
CA ASN A 164 4.31 16.54 6.77
C ASN A 164 3.39 17.72 7.16
N GLU A 165 2.70 18.33 6.21
CA GLU A 165 1.63 19.32 6.46
C GLU A 165 0.39 18.66 7.12
N LEU A 166 0.29 17.33 7.05
CA LEU A 166 -0.72 16.53 7.70
C LEU A 166 -0.31 16.15 9.13
N THR A 167 -1.26 16.07 10.04
CA THR A 167 -1.01 15.46 11.36
C THR A 167 -0.67 13.99 11.24
N ALA A 168 0.04 13.41 12.20
CA ALA A 168 0.43 12.00 12.18
C ALA A 168 -0.75 11.02 12.01
N THR A 169 -1.94 11.36 12.52
CA THR A 169 -3.16 10.57 12.30
C THR A 169 -3.62 10.67 10.86
N GLN A 170 -3.70 11.89 10.31
CA GLN A 170 -4.10 12.13 8.92
C GLN A 170 -3.14 11.47 7.92
N GLN A 171 -1.83 11.52 8.20
CA GLN A 171 -0.81 10.84 7.38
C GLN A 171 -1.10 9.34 7.28
N LYS A 172 -1.31 8.67 8.41
CA LYS A 172 -1.60 7.22 8.46
C LYS A 172 -2.91 6.85 7.79
N GLU A 173 -3.95 7.66 7.99
CA GLU A 173 -5.26 7.43 7.37
C GLU A 173 -5.19 7.60 5.85
N LEU A 174 -4.53 8.65 5.36
CA LEU A 174 -4.34 8.88 3.93
C LEU A 174 -3.46 7.82 3.30
N GLU A 175 -2.34 7.46 3.93
CA GLU A 175 -1.46 6.37 3.49
C GLU A 175 -2.23 5.06 3.33
N GLN A 176 -3.04 4.67 4.33
CA GLN A 176 -3.83 3.44 4.25
C GLN A 176 -4.84 3.49 3.10
N LYS A 177 -5.55 4.61 2.90
CA LYS A 177 -6.50 4.77 1.78
C LYS A 177 -5.80 4.66 0.42
N VAL A 178 -4.61 5.22 0.28
CA VAL A 178 -3.79 5.09 -0.94
C VAL A 178 -3.38 3.64 -1.17
N ILE A 179 -2.89 2.95 -0.12
CA ILE A 179 -2.53 1.53 -0.20
C ILE A 179 -3.74 0.67 -0.57
N ASP A 180 -4.90 0.91 0.05
CA ASP A 180 -6.13 0.18 -0.25
C ASP A 180 -6.57 0.40 -1.71
N ALA A 181 -6.44 1.62 -2.24
CA ALA A 181 -6.75 1.91 -3.63
C ALA A 181 -5.81 1.18 -4.60
N LEU A 182 -4.50 1.15 -4.32
CA LEU A 182 -3.50 0.47 -5.15
C LEU A 182 -3.64 -1.06 -5.12
N THR A 183 -4.13 -1.62 -4.00
CA THR A 183 -4.24 -3.08 -3.80
C THR A 183 -5.65 -3.63 -4.00
N ARG A 184 -6.65 -2.77 -4.20
CA ARG A 184 -8.04 -3.20 -4.41
C ARG A 184 -8.15 -4.09 -5.64
N LEU A 185 -8.73 -5.30 -5.46
CA LEU A 185 -9.07 -6.21 -6.55
C LEU A 185 -10.33 -5.71 -7.28
N GLU A 186 -10.30 -5.84 -8.59
CA GLU A 186 -11.45 -5.63 -9.48
C GLU A 186 -12.18 -6.94 -9.75
#